data_d2936589155f1b3bb804f45505bbc790
#
_entry.id   d2936589155f1b3bb804f45505bbc790
#
_cell.length_a   1.000
_cell.length_b   1.000
_cell.length_c   1.000
_cell.angle_alpha   90.00
_cell.angle_beta   90.00
_cell.angle_gamma   90.00
#
_symmetry.space_group_name_H-M   'P 1'
#
loop_
_entity.id
_entity.type
_entity.pdbx_description
1 polymer ?
#
loop_
_entity_poly.entity_id
_entity_poly.type
_entity_poly.pdbx_seq_one_letter_code
_entity_poly.pdbx_strand_id
1 'polypeptide(L)'
;MPSLSPRRPLVLLALIVVMAAIFLVDTVTDYAVAAACFYAAVILAASRVLGRRGLITLAIACVALTGLSFFLTRFGTYRIGLVNSVIGTLVIGITTYLALHMEAAKAAVQEAQGRLLRVARASTVGELTTSIAHEVNQPLAAIASSAEACQRWLAQDPPNVDKARQTVARILADAHRAGDVIARIRGLTQGAAPERRAFDLNQAVEEMLALSRTELDRHGVAVALLLEADLPPVQADRVQVQQVIGNLILNAVDAMEPVPSADRRLSLHTRRDGPWISFSVRDRGVGLPADRPERVFDAFWTTKSHGLGLGLSLSRSMIEANDGRIRAERPAGGGACFVFELPVATEARHA
;
A
#
# COMPACT_ATOMS: atom_id res chain seq x y z
N MET A 1 -19.14 6.63 4.98
CA MET A 1 -19.06 7.93 5.69
C MET A 1 -17.62 8.10 6.13
N PRO A 2 -16.90 9.17 5.75
CA PRO A 2 -15.50 9.34 6.17
C PRO A 2 -15.48 9.59 7.68
N SER A 3 -14.73 8.78 8.42
CA SER A 3 -14.50 8.93 9.86
C SER A 3 -13.95 10.33 10.13
N LEU A 4 -14.70 11.12 10.87
CA LEU A 4 -14.29 12.42 11.37
C LEU A 4 -13.11 12.21 12.31
N SER A 5 -11.88 12.52 11.87
CA SER A 5 -10.73 12.50 12.77
C SER A 5 -11.04 13.41 13.98
N PRO A 6 -10.74 13.01 15.23
CA PRO A 6 -11.07 13.77 16.45
C PRO A 6 -10.46 15.18 16.47
N ARG A 7 -9.60 15.54 15.55
CA ARG A 7 -8.98 16.88 15.41
C ARG A 7 -9.83 17.89 14.63
N ARG A 8 -10.82 17.45 13.82
CA ARG A 8 -11.66 18.37 13.04
C ARG A 8 -12.45 19.39 13.89
N PRO A 9 -13.16 19.02 14.95
CA PRO A 9 -13.92 20.00 15.76
C PRO A 9 -13.00 21.01 16.45
N LEU A 10 -11.81 20.60 16.89
CA LEU A 10 -10.82 21.51 17.49
C LEU A 10 -10.30 22.54 16.48
N VAL A 11 -10.03 22.14 15.23
CA VAL A 11 -9.58 23.05 14.17
C VAL A 11 -10.70 24.04 13.80
N LEU A 12 -11.94 23.58 13.70
CA LEU A 12 -13.09 24.46 13.42
C LEU A 12 -13.28 25.49 14.54
N LEU A 13 -13.19 25.05 15.81
CA LEU A 13 -13.27 25.95 16.95
C LEU A 13 -12.14 27.00 16.92
N ALA A 14 -10.91 26.59 16.63
CA ALA A 14 -9.77 27.51 16.49
C ALA A 14 -9.98 28.53 15.36
N LEU A 15 -10.52 28.13 14.22
CA LEU A 15 -10.85 29.04 13.12
C LEU A 15 -11.92 30.08 13.52
N ILE A 16 -12.95 29.65 14.25
CA ILE A 16 -13.99 30.56 14.76
C ILE A 16 -13.41 31.58 15.74
N VAL A 17 -12.54 31.14 16.67
CA VAL A 17 -11.88 32.03 17.63
C VAL A 17 -10.99 33.05 16.91
N VAL A 18 -10.22 32.63 15.92
CA VAL A 18 -9.36 33.54 15.13
C VAL A 18 -10.21 34.53 14.33
N MET A 19 -11.32 34.09 13.74
CA MET A 19 -12.25 34.98 13.02
C MET A 19 -12.85 36.04 13.97
N ALA A 20 -13.26 35.63 15.17
CA ALA A 20 -13.80 36.56 16.18
C ALA A 20 -12.75 37.55 16.66
N ALA A 21 -11.49 37.12 16.82
CA ALA A 21 -10.38 38.00 17.17
C ALA A 21 -10.07 39.03 16.08
N ILE A 22 -10.04 38.59 14.81
CA ILE A 22 -9.86 39.51 13.65
C ILE A 22 -10.99 40.52 13.59
N PHE A 23 -12.24 40.08 13.75
CA PHE A 23 -13.42 40.95 13.76
C PHE A 23 -13.34 42.01 14.88
N LEU A 24 -12.98 41.57 16.10
CA LEU A 24 -12.83 42.48 17.24
C LEU A 24 -11.74 43.53 16.97
N VAL A 25 -10.58 43.09 16.50
CA VAL A 25 -9.45 44.02 16.15
C VAL A 25 -9.90 44.98 15.07
N ASP A 26 -10.53 44.50 14.00
CA ASP A 26 -11.01 45.30 12.88
C ASP A 26 -12.06 46.36 13.30
N THR A 27 -12.87 46.05 14.30
CA THR A 27 -13.96 46.93 14.78
C THR A 27 -13.47 47.96 15.79
N VAL A 28 -12.47 47.62 16.62
CA VAL A 28 -11.98 48.49 17.72
C VAL A 28 -10.83 49.42 17.26
N THR A 29 -10.12 49.06 16.20
CA THR A 29 -9.02 49.84 15.64
C THR A 29 -9.53 50.91 14.66
N ASP A 30 -8.66 51.88 14.34
CA ASP A 30 -8.95 52.88 13.33
C ASP A 30 -9.10 52.23 11.93
N TYR A 31 -9.90 52.81 11.07
CA TYR A 31 -10.03 52.47 9.65
C TYR A 31 -8.71 52.36 8.89
N ALA A 32 -7.61 52.95 9.40
CA ALA A 32 -6.27 52.83 8.82
C ALA A 32 -5.71 51.39 8.88
N VAL A 33 -6.23 50.53 9.77
CA VAL A 33 -5.77 49.14 9.92
C VAL A 33 -6.64 48.21 9.10
N ALA A 34 -6.08 47.63 8.04
CA ALA A 34 -6.77 46.67 7.16
C ALA A 34 -6.76 45.26 7.77
N ALA A 35 -7.32 45.09 8.97
CA ALA A 35 -7.33 43.81 9.69
C ALA A 35 -8.08 42.71 8.94
N ALA A 36 -9.07 43.07 8.12
CA ALA A 36 -9.84 42.13 7.28
C ALA A 36 -8.96 41.30 6.33
N CYS A 37 -7.77 41.78 5.94
CA CYS A 37 -6.84 41.00 5.12
C CYS A 37 -6.37 39.71 5.80
N PHE A 38 -6.37 39.62 7.14
CA PHE A 38 -6.00 38.41 7.87
C PHE A 38 -7.00 37.26 7.70
N TYR A 39 -8.24 37.52 7.22
CA TYR A 39 -9.18 36.47 6.84
C TYR A 39 -8.61 35.57 5.73
N ALA A 40 -7.68 36.05 4.90
CA ALA A 40 -6.98 35.22 3.93
C ALA A 40 -6.25 34.04 4.58
N ALA A 41 -5.59 34.26 5.72
CA ALA A 41 -4.92 33.19 6.46
C ALA A 41 -5.92 32.16 7.00
N VAL A 42 -7.10 32.61 7.46
CA VAL A 42 -8.17 31.72 7.91
C VAL A 42 -8.68 30.85 6.76
N ILE A 43 -8.90 31.42 5.57
CA ILE A 43 -9.33 30.69 4.39
C ILE A 43 -8.28 29.66 3.95
N LEU A 44 -7.00 30.01 3.94
CA LEU A 44 -5.92 29.11 3.60
C LEU A 44 -5.76 27.96 4.62
N ALA A 45 -5.92 28.24 5.91
CA ALA A 45 -5.93 27.20 6.93
C ALA A 45 -7.16 26.27 6.81
N ALA A 46 -8.33 26.86 6.54
CA ALA A 46 -9.60 26.15 6.38
C ALA A 46 -9.63 25.27 5.14
N SER A 47 -8.91 25.64 4.06
CA SER A 47 -8.87 24.83 2.82
C SER A 47 -8.31 23.43 3.01
N ARG A 48 -7.52 23.21 4.10
CA ARG A 48 -6.98 21.88 4.45
C ARG A 48 -7.99 20.95 5.13
N VAL A 49 -9.11 21.52 5.64
CA VAL A 49 -10.07 20.78 6.50
C VAL A 49 -11.48 20.80 5.93
N LEU A 50 -11.86 21.91 5.27
CA LEU A 50 -13.18 22.13 4.71
C LEU A 50 -13.20 21.79 3.22
N GLY A 51 -14.23 21.06 2.79
CA GLY A 51 -14.48 20.88 1.36
C GLY A 51 -15.01 22.16 0.69
N ARG A 52 -15.15 22.12 -0.65
CA ARG A 52 -15.54 23.24 -1.50
C ARG A 52 -16.73 24.10 -0.97
N ARG A 53 -17.82 23.42 -0.52
CA ARG A 53 -19.01 24.13 0.00
C ARG A 53 -18.68 24.84 1.32
N GLY A 54 -17.97 24.19 2.22
CA GLY A 54 -17.59 24.78 3.51
C GLY A 54 -16.63 25.97 3.34
N LEU A 55 -15.72 25.93 2.37
CA LEU A 55 -14.81 27.04 2.09
C LEU A 55 -15.55 28.26 1.54
N ILE A 56 -16.53 28.06 0.65
CA ILE A 56 -17.36 29.14 0.11
C ILE A 56 -18.21 29.77 1.21
N THR A 57 -18.86 28.97 2.07
CA THR A 57 -19.66 29.50 3.20
C THR A 57 -18.80 30.29 4.19
N LEU A 58 -17.58 29.82 4.46
CA LEU A 58 -16.61 30.55 5.30
C LEU A 58 -16.21 31.88 4.68
N ALA A 59 -15.92 31.91 3.37
CA ALA A 59 -15.55 33.14 2.68
C ALA A 59 -16.69 34.18 2.71
N ILE A 60 -17.94 33.73 2.50
CA ILE A 60 -19.13 34.60 2.60
C ILE A 60 -19.25 35.16 4.03
N ALA A 61 -19.02 34.34 5.05
CA ALA A 61 -19.03 34.79 6.44
C ALA A 61 -17.95 35.85 6.72
N CYS A 62 -16.73 35.64 6.20
CA CYS A 62 -15.63 36.62 6.31
C CYS A 62 -15.99 37.98 5.65
N VAL A 63 -16.57 37.95 4.45
CA VAL A 63 -17.02 39.16 3.77
C VAL A 63 -18.14 39.86 4.55
N ALA A 64 -19.10 39.09 5.08
CA ALA A 64 -20.17 39.65 5.92
C ALA A 64 -19.63 40.29 7.21
N LEU A 65 -18.65 39.66 7.87
CA LEU A 65 -17.98 40.24 9.04
C LEU A 65 -17.20 41.53 8.70
N THR A 66 -16.52 41.58 7.55
CA THR A 66 -15.83 42.78 7.07
C THR A 66 -16.83 43.92 6.84
N GLY A 67 -17.97 43.64 6.22
CA GLY A 67 -19.02 44.62 6.05
C GLY A 67 -19.65 45.08 7.37
N LEU A 68 -19.92 44.15 8.28
CA LEU A 68 -20.45 44.48 9.61
C LEU A 68 -19.46 45.34 10.43
N SER A 69 -18.16 44.98 10.41
CA SER A 69 -17.11 45.77 11.05
C SER A 69 -17.09 47.21 10.54
N PHE A 70 -17.16 47.41 9.23
CA PHE A 70 -17.21 48.72 8.62
C PHE A 70 -18.35 49.62 9.19
N PHE A 71 -19.55 49.08 9.40
CA PHE A 71 -20.65 49.80 9.99
C PHE A 71 -20.54 50.07 11.49
N LEU A 72 -19.83 49.19 12.24
CA LEU A 72 -19.69 49.29 13.68
C LEU A 72 -18.49 50.17 14.09
N THR A 73 -17.50 50.34 13.24
CA THR A 73 -16.28 51.16 13.52
C THR A 73 -16.66 52.63 13.60
N ARG A 74 -16.27 53.26 14.72
CA ARG A 74 -16.59 54.69 15.00
C ARG A 74 -15.42 55.62 14.85
N PHE A 75 -14.25 55.11 14.55
CA PHE A 75 -13.00 55.85 14.53
C PHE A 75 -12.38 55.88 13.13
N GLY A 76 -11.85 57.04 12.73
CA GLY A 76 -11.14 57.22 11.47
C GLY A 76 -11.95 57.85 10.34
N THR A 77 -11.33 57.95 9.16
CA THR A 77 -11.94 58.58 7.99
C THR A 77 -12.74 57.57 7.14
N TYR A 78 -14.01 57.84 6.92
CA TYR A 78 -14.91 56.95 6.17
C TYR A 78 -14.34 56.48 4.79
N ARG A 79 -13.64 57.38 4.07
CA ARG A 79 -13.01 57.04 2.78
C ARG A 79 -11.96 55.95 2.91
N ILE A 80 -11.15 55.99 3.97
CA ILE A 80 -10.10 55.00 4.24
C ILE A 80 -10.77 53.66 4.58
N GLY A 81 -11.80 53.66 5.44
CA GLY A 81 -12.56 52.47 5.79
C GLY A 81 -13.19 51.80 4.56
N LEU A 82 -13.77 52.55 3.64
CA LEU A 82 -14.32 52.03 2.40
C LEU A 82 -13.26 51.35 1.54
N VAL A 83 -12.10 52.00 1.35
CA VAL A 83 -10.99 51.43 0.57
C VAL A 83 -10.47 50.14 1.21
N ASN A 84 -10.27 50.12 2.52
CA ASN A 84 -9.81 48.92 3.24
C ASN A 84 -10.82 47.77 3.18
N SER A 85 -12.13 48.04 3.29
CA SER A 85 -13.17 47.04 3.13
C SER A 85 -13.21 46.45 1.72
N VAL A 86 -13.04 47.25 0.69
CA VAL A 86 -12.94 46.81 -0.70
C VAL A 86 -11.71 45.95 -0.90
N ILE A 87 -10.52 46.40 -0.40
CA ILE A 87 -9.28 45.60 -0.47
C ILE A 87 -9.44 44.28 0.26
N GLY A 88 -9.96 44.27 1.50
CA GLY A 88 -10.20 43.06 2.28
C GLY A 88 -11.11 42.06 1.55
N THR A 89 -12.23 42.56 0.97
CA THR A 89 -13.15 41.73 0.19
C THR A 89 -12.47 41.14 -1.05
N LEU A 90 -11.67 41.93 -1.77
CA LEU A 90 -10.92 41.45 -2.93
C LEU A 90 -9.90 40.39 -2.53
N VAL A 91 -9.15 40.59 -1.43
CA VAL A 91 -8.18 39.62 -0.91
C VAL A 91 -8.88 38.32 -0.51
N ILE A 92 -10.01 38.37 0.19
CA ILE A 92 -10.84 37.21 0.53
C ILE A 92 -11.28 36.46 -0.74
N GLY A 93 -11.79 37.19 -1.75
CA GLY A 93 -12.26 36.62 -3.02
C GLY A 93 -11.15 35.94 -3.80
N ILE A 94 -10.02 36.62 -3.98
CA ILE A 94 -8.85 36.07 -4.70
C ILE A 94 -8.29 34.86 -3.97
N THR A 95 -8.14 34.90 -2.64
CA THR A 95 -7.62 33.80 -1.85
C THR A 95 -8.54 32.59 -1.93
N THR A 96 -9.85 32.79 -1.85
CA THR A 96 -10.84 31.72 -1.99
C THR A 96 -10.79 31.08 -3.37
N TYR A 97 -10.74 31.91 -4.42
CA TYR A 97 -10.60 31.44 -5.79
C TYR A 97 -9.33 30.59 -5.99
N LEU A 98 -8.18 31.10 -5.54
CA LEU A 98 -6.92 30.36 -5.64
C LEU A 98 -6.94 29.07 -4.84
N ALA A 99 -7.49 29.06 -3.62
CA ALA A 99 -7.61 27.86 -2.80
C ALA A 99 -8.48 26.79 -3.49
N LEU A 100 -9.61 27.17 -4.08
CA LEU A 100 -10.47 26.25 -4.81
C LEU A 100 -9.80 25.71 -6.09
N HIS A 101 -9.07 26.56 -6.82
CA HIS A 101 -8.32 26.12 -8.00
C HIS A 101 -7.15 25.20 -7.65
N MET A 102 -6.44 25.47 -6.58
CA MET A 102 -5.34 24.59 -6.11
C MET A 102 -5.86 23.20 -5.72
N GLU A 103 -7.01 23.11 -5.07
CA GLU A 103 -7.66 21.82 -4.75
C GLU A 103 -8.04 21.04 -6.02
N ALA A 104 -8.67 21.73 -6.98
CA ALA A 104 -9.01 21.11 -8.25
C ALA A 104 -7.79 20.66 -9.05
N ALA A 105 -6.72 21.48 -9.07
CA ALA A 105 -5.46 21.13 -9.73
C ALA A 105 -4.78 19.93 -9.08
N LYS A 106 -4.75 19.84 -7.74
CA LYS A 106 -4.22 18.67 -7.02
C LYS A 106 -4.98 17.40 -7.37
N ALA A 107 -6.32 17.47 -7.37
CA ALA A 107 -7.17 16.33 -7.73
C ALA A 107 -6.91 15.87 -9.17
N ALA A 108 -6.78 16.81 -10.12
CA ALA A 108 -6.47 16.51 -11.50
C ALA A 108 -5.09 15.87 -11.68
N VAL A 109 -4.08 16.36 -10.96
CA VAL A 109 -2.72 15.75 -10.96
C VAL A 109 -2.76 14.33 -10.40
N GLN A 110 -3.45 14.10 -9.29
CA GLN A 110 -3.58 12.76 -8.70
C GLN A 110 -4.31 11.79 -9.65
N GLU A 111 -5.37 12.26 -10.31
CA GLU A 111 -6.07 11.45 -11.30
C GLU A 111 -5.21 11.15 -12.52
N ALA A 112 -4.46 12.13 -13.03
CA ALA A 112 -3.53 11.94 -14.14
C ALA A 112 -2.41 10.95 -13.78
N GLN A 113 -1.83 11.06 -12.57
CA GLN A 113 -0.85 10.10 -12.07
C GLN A 113 -1.44 8.68 -11.97
N GLY A 114 -2.66 8.55 -11.46
CA GLY A 114 -3.37 7.26 -11.41
C GLY A 114 -3.65 6.67 -12.80
N ARG A 115 -3.94 7.53 -13.80
CA ARG A 115 -4.10 7.10 -15.20
C ARG A 115 -2.76 6.66 -15.82
N LEU A 116 -1.69 7.43 -15.60
CA LEU A 116 -0.35 7.09 -16.10
C LEU A 116 0.15 5.77 -15.52
N LEU A 117 -0.06 5.52 -14.22
CA LEU A 117 0.28 4.24 -13.58
C LEU A 117 -0.51 3.07 -14.17
N ARG A 118 -1.79 3.28 -14.51
CA ARG A 118 -2.61 2.25 -15.18
C ARG A 118 -2.12 1.97 -16.59
N VAL A 119 -1.80 3.01 -17.36
CA VAL A 119 -1.25 2.86 -18.74
C VAL A 119 0.12 2.21 -18.69
N ALA A 120 1.00 2.62 -17.79
CA ALA A 120 2.31 2.00 -17.62
C ALA A 120 2.20 0.51 -17.25
N ARG A 121 1.27 0.13 -16.35
CA ARG A 121 0.98 -1.27 -16.04
C ARG A 121 0.45 -2.04 -17.25
N ALA A 122 -0.48 -1.45 -17.99
CA ALA A 122 -1.03 -2.08 -19.21
C ALA A 122 0.02 -2.21 -20.32
N SER A 123 0.87 -1.21 -20.53
CA SER A 123 2.00 -1.26 -21.49
C SER A 123 3.00 -2.34 -21.09
N THR A 124 3.35 -2.41 -19.81
CA THR A 124 4.25 -3.43 -19.27
C THR A 124 3.70 -4.85 -19.47
N VAL A 125 2.38 -5.06 -19.28
CA VAL A 125 1.73 -6.33 -19.59
C VAL A 125 1.76 -6.62 -21.10
N GLY A 126 1.58 -5.60 -21.94
CA GLY A 126 1.67 -5.71 -23.40
C GLY A 126 3.05 -6.14 -23.88
N GLU A 127 4.12 -5.52 -23.38
CA GLU A 127 5.51 -5.88 -23.70
C GLU A 127 5.87 -7.28 -23.19
N LEU A 128 5.26 -7.71 -22.10
CA LEU A 128 5.47 -9.03 -21.48
C LEU A 128 4.57 -10.11 -22.04
N THR A 129 3.61 -9.81 -22.92
CA THR A 129 2.64 -10.80 -23.42
C THR A 129 3.35 -12.03 -24.00
N THR A 130 4.47 -11.84 -24.71
CA THR A 130 5.26 -12.95 -25.26
C THR A 130 5.96 -13.76 -24.16
N SER A 131 6.52 -13.11 -23.14
CA SER A 131 7.18 -13.76 -22.01
C SER A 131 6.17 -14.49 -21.13
N ILE A 132 5.04 -13.88 -20.85
CA ILE A 132 3.91 -14.47 -20.11
C ILE A 132 3.38 -15.71 -20.82
N ALA A 133 3.13 -15.61 -22.14
CA ALA A 133 2.69 -16.75 -22.94
C ALA A 133 3.71 -17.89 -22.89
N HIS A 134 5.00 -17.57 -22.92
CA HIS A 134 6.06 -18.56 -22.82
C HIS A 134 6.09 -19.23 -21.44
N GLU A 135 6.00 -18.45 -20.33
CA GLU A 135 5.99 -18.97 -18.96
C GLU A 135 4.72 -19.79 -18.60
N VAL A 136 3.58 -19.48 -19.21
CA VAL A 136 2.35 -20.29 -19.04
C VAL A 136 2.42 -21.57 -19.89
N ASN A 137 2.93 -21.46 -21.11
CA ASN A 137 3.00 -22.60 -22.02
C ASN A 137 4.03 -23.66 -21.58
N GLN A 138 5.10 -23.26 -20.88
CA GLN A 138 6.12 -24.19 -20.39
C GLN A 138 5.54 -25.27 -19.44
N PRO A 139 4.87 -24.94 -18.31
CA PRO A 139 4.29 -25.96 -17.45
C PRO A 139 3.15 -26.73 -18.14
N LEU A 140 2.38 -26.09 -19.04
CA LEU A 140 1.33 -26.80 -19.77
C LEU A 140 1.91 -27.86 -20.72
N ALA A 141 3.00 -27.56 -21.42
CA ALA A 141 3.71 -28.52 -22.27
C ALA A 141 4.33 -29.65 -21.42
N ALA A 142 4.88 -29.36 -20.25
CA ALA A 142 5.40 -30.35 -19.32
C ALA A 142 4.29 -31.29 -18.79
N ILE A 143 3.10 -30.74 -18.47
CA ILE A 143 1.91 -31.52 -18.08
C ILE A 143 1.52 -32.48 -19.23
N ALA A 144 1.39 -31.98 -20.47
CA ALA A 144 1.01 -32.78 -21.62
C ALA A 144 2.01 -33.93 -21.88
N SER A 145 3.31 -33.62 -21.91
CA SER A 145 4.36 -34.61 -22.09
C SER A 145 4.40 -35.66 -20.97
N SER A 146 4.20 -35.23 -19.72
CA SER A 146 4.12 -36.12 -18.56
C SER A 146 2.86 -37.01 -18.62
N ALA A 147 1.70 -36.49 -19.07
CA ALA A 147 0.49 -37.29 -19.25
C ALA A 147 0.67 -38.37 -20.31
N GLU A 148 1.28 -38.04 -21.46
CA GLU A 148 1.62 -39.05 -22.48
C GLU A 148 2.62 -40.09 -21.97
N ALA A 149 3.61 -39.69 -21.18
CA ALA A 149 4.53 -40.64 -20.55
C ALA A 149 3.80 -41.57 -19.58
N CYS A 150 2.87 -41.05 -18.79
CA CYS A 150 2.05 -41.84 -17.87
C CYS A 150 1.25 -42.89 -18.63
N GLN A 151 0.61 -42.52 -19.73
CA GLN A 151 -0.12 -43.47 -20.60
C GLN A 151 0.80 -44.57 -21.14
N ARG A 152 2.02 -44.24 -21.62
CA ARG A 152 2.98 -45.23 -22.10
C ARG A 152 3.43 -46.19 -21.01
N TRP A 153 3.62 -45.74 -19.76
CA TRP A 153 3.99 -46.62 -18.65
C TRP A 153 2.87 -47.55 -18.23
N LEU A 154 1.61 -47.10 -18.29
CA LEU A 154 0.43 -47.94 -18.00
C LEU A 154 0.10 -48.94 -19.11
N ALA A 155 0.47 -48.62 -20.37
CA ALA A 155 0.25 -49.50 -21.52
C ALA A 155 1.31 -50.62 -21.65
N GLN A 156 2.32 -50.69 -20.79
CA GLN A 156 3.30 -51.79 -20.76
C GLN A 156 2.64 -53.10 -20.21
N ASP A 157 3.17 -54.20 -20.60
CA ASP A 157 2.77 -55.53 -20.06
C ASP A 157 4.00 -56.20 -19.38
N PRO A 158 4.06 -56.28 -18.04
CA PRO A 158 3.12 -55.71 -17.06
C PRO A 158 3.21 -54.20 -16.93
N PRO A 159 2.12 -53.49 -16.54
CA PRO A 159 2.12 -52.05 -16.38
C PRO A 159 3.13 -51.56 -15.34
N ASN A 160 3.88 -50.51 -15.68
CA ASN A 160 4.86 -49.89 -14.74
C ASN A 160 4.18 -48.83 -13.88
N VAL A 161 3.48 -49.26 -12.82
CA VAL A 161 2.68 -48.39 -11.93
C VAL A 161 3.53 -47.40 -11.18
N ASP A 162 4.75 -47.75 -10.77
CA ASP A 162 5.63 -46.83 -10.02
C ASP A 162 6.08 -45.64 -10.86
N LYS A 163 6.46 -45.87 -12.12
CA LYS A 163 6.78 -44.79 -13.05
C LYS A 163 5.56 -43.96 -13.41
N ALA A 164 4.40 -44.54 -13.54
CA ALA A 164 3.14 -43.82 -13.76
C ALA A 164 2.84 -42.88 -12.58
N ARG A 165 2.96 -43.36 -11.33
CA ARG A 165 2.78 -42.54 -10.10
C ARG A 165 3.77 -41.34 -10.05
N GLN A 166 5.05 -41.58 -10.35
CA GLN A 166 6.05 -40.50 -10.41
C GLN A 166 5.70 -39.46 -11.46
N THR A 167 5.16 -39.92 -12.61
CA THR A 167 4.76 -39.01 -13.69
C THR A 167 3.53 -38.18 -13.30
N VAL A 168 2.56 -38.75 -12.62
CA VAL A 168 1.39 -38.04 -12.05
C VAL A 168 1.84 -36.99 -11.04
N ALA A 169 2.82 -37.30 -10.18
CA ALA A 169 3.36 -36.32 -9.23
C ALA A 169 3.99 -35.11 -9.93
N ARG A 170 4.67 -35.32 -11.08
CA ARG A 170 5.18 -34.22 -11.91
C ARG A 170 4.06 -33.37 -12.52
N ILE A 171 2.99 -34.02 -13.02
CA ILE A 171 1.81 -33.31 -13.55
C ILE A 171 1.23 -32.37 -12.48
N LEU A 172 1.07 -32.85 -11.24
CA LEU A 172 0.57 -32.04 -10.13
C LEU A 172 1.50 -30.86 -9.82
N ALA A 173 2.81 -31.07 -9.79
CA ALA A 173 3.77 -30.00 -9.55
C ALA A 173 3.74 -28.92 -10.66
N ASP A 174 3.65 -29.34 -11.93
CA ASP A 174 3.58 -28.40 -13.06
C ASP A 174 2.23 -27.69 -13.12
N ALA A 175 1.14 -28.33 -12.71
CA ALA A 175 -0.17 -27.69 -12.60
C ALA A 175 -0.18 -26.60 -11.50
N HIS A 176 0.43 -26.85 -10.34
CA HIS A 176 0.60 -25.83 -9.31
C HIS A 176 1.45 -24.64 -9.83
N ARG A 177 2.54 -24.94 -10.53
CA ARG A 177 3.41 -23.90 -11.15
C ARG A 177 2.64 -23.03 -12.15
N ALA A 178 1.80 -23.63 -13.01
CA ALA A 178 0.93 -22.88 -13.92
C ALA A 178 -0.06 -21.98 -13.15
N GLY A 179 -0.65 -22.48 -12.07
CA GLY A 179 -1.54 -21.73 -11.19
C GLY A 179 -0.84 -20.50 -10.59
N ASP A 180 0.39 -20.65 -10.12
CA ASP A 180 1.21 -19.55 -9.56
C ASP A 180 1.54 -18.48 -10.60
N VAL A 181 1.84 -18.87 -11.84
CA VAL A 181 2.05 -17.92 -12.94
C VAL A 181 0.78 -17.13 -13.22
N ILE A 182 -0.38 -17.79 -13.31
CA ILE A 182 -1.68 -17.14 -13.54
C ILE A 182 -2.03 -16.19 -12.39
N ALA A 183 -1.81 -16.60 -11.13
CA ALA A 183 -2.05 -15.76 -9.96
C ALA A 183 -1.18 -14.50 -9.97
N ARG A 184 0.10 -14.62 -10.37
CA ARG A 184 1.01 -13.48 -10.54
C ARG A 184 0.54 -12.51 -11.62
N ILE A 185 0.09 -13.01 -12.76
CA ILE A 185 -0.45 -12.18 -13.86
C ILE A 185 -1.73 -11.46 -13.42
N ARG A 186 -2.63 -12.17 -12.73
CA ARG A 186 -3.86 -11.58 -12.21
C ARG A 186 -3.58 -10.45 -11.23
N GLY A 187 -2.58 -10.58 -10.35
CA GLY A 187 -2.12 -9.51 -9.46
C GLY A 187 -1.60 -8.26 -10.19
N LEU A 188 -1.06 -8.39 -11.40
CA LEU A 188 -0.63 -7.27 -12.25
C LEU A 188 -1.80 -6.52 -12.89
N THR A 189 -2.88 -7.25 -13.24
CA THR A 189 -4.00 -6.71 -14.04
C THR A 189 -5.18 -6.24 -13.20
N GLN A 190 -5.43 -6.86 -12.06
CA GLN A 190 -6.57 -6.54 -11.19
C GLN A 190 -6.14 -5.55 -10.10
N GLY A 191 -6.38 -4.26 -10.33
CA GLY A 191 -6.37 -3.22 -9.31
C GLY A 191 -7.67 -3.19 -8.48
N ALA A 192 -8.20 -4.35 -8.07
CA ALA A 192 -9.31 -4.40 -7.14
C ALA A 192 -8.87 -3.82 -5.78
N ALA A 193 -9.67 -2.93 -5.20
CA ALA A 193 -9.44 -2.44 -3.85
C ALA A 193 -9.41 -3.65 -2.89
N PRO A 194 -8.43 -3.73 -1.97
CA PRO A 194 -8.33 -4.87 -1.05
C PRO A 194 -9.58 -4.96 -0.16
N GLU A 195 -10.10 -6.16 0.02
CA GLU A 195 -11.15 -6.43 1.00
C GLU A 195 -10.54 -6.54 2.39
N ARG A 196 -10.31 -5.41 3.04
CA ARG A 196 -9.67 -5.36 4.35
C ARG A 196 -10.63 -5.82 5.44
N ARG A 197 -10.27 -6.90 6.13
CA ARG A 197 -10.97 -7.46 7.29
C ARG A 197 -9.99 -7.68 8.43
N ALA A 198 -10.50 -7.72 9.65
CA ALA A 198 -9.70 -8.11 10.80
C ALA A 198 -9.45 -9.63 10.76
N PHE A 199 -8.19 -10.07 10.89
CA PHE A 199 -7.84 -11.49 10.97
C PHE A 199 -6.56 -11.71 11.79
N ASP A 200 -6.36 -12.95 12.24
CA ASP A 200 -5.17 -13.38 12.96
C ASP A 200 -4.02 -13.65 11.98
N LEU A 201 -2.92 -12.90 12.13
CA LEU A 201 -1.74 -13.03 11.27
C LEU A 201 -1.00 -14.35 11.54
N ASN A 202 -0.93 -14.81 12.79
CA ASN A 202 -0.27 -16.06 13.13
C ASN A 202 -0.95 -17.24 12.42
N GLN A 203 -2.27 -17.28 12.44
CA GLN A 203 -3.04 -18.29 11.71
C GLN A 203 -2.74 -18.26 10.21
N ALA A 204 -2.67 -17.08 9.60
CA ALA A 204 -2.35 -16.96 8.18
C ALA A 204 -0.91 -17.46 7.87
N VAL A 205 0.05 -17.21 8.75
CA VAL A 205 1.44 -17.71 8.63
C VAL A 205 1.48 -19.23 8.72
N GLU A 206 0.81 -19.83 9.71
CA GLU A 206 0.76 -21.28 9.90
C GLU A 206 0.13 -22.00 8.70
N GLU A 207 -0.98 -21.47 8.15
CA GLU A 207 -1.61 -22.00 6.96
C GLU A 207 -0.67 -21.97 5.74
N MET A 208 0.02 -20.86 5.52
CA MET A 208 0.97 -20.74 4.41
C MET A 208 2.21 -21.61 4.59
N LEU A 209 2.68 -21.77 5.83
CA LEU A 209 3.77 -22.69 6.14
C LEU A 209 3.35 -24.14 5.86
N ALA A 210 2.14 -24.54 6.26
CA ALA A 210 1.60 -25.87 5.99
C ALA A 210 1.52 -26.17 4.49
N LEU A 211 1.05 -25.20 3.69
CA LEU A 211 1.00 -25.31 2.23
C LEU A 211 2.40 -25.39 1.59
N SER A 212 3.38 -24.72 2.17
CA SER A 212 4.76 -24.72 1.66
C SER A 212 5.60 -25.93 2.14
N ARG A 213 5.04 -26.79 3.00
CA ARG A 213 5.77 -27.88 3.68
C ARG A 213 6.46 -28.84 2.70
N THR A 214 5.73 -29.29 1.68
CA THR A 214 6.27 -30.22 0.67
C THR A 214 7.50 -29.64 -0.04
N GLU A 215 7.49 -28.36 -0.33
CA GLU A 215 8.60 -27.67 -1.01
C GLU A 215 9.80 -27.50 -0.06
N LEU A 216 9.54 -27.10 1.18
CA LEU A 216 10.58 -26.97 2.22
C LEU A 216 11.26 -28.32 2.49
N ASP A 217 10.49 -29.39 2.63
CA ASP A 217 11.02 -30.75 2.87
C ASP A 217 11.83 -31.25 1.65
N ARG A 218 11.35 -31.00 0.43
CA ARG A 218 12.04 -31.36 -0.82
C ARG A 218 13.42 -30.72 -0.93
N HIS A 219 13.55 -29.46 -0.46
CA HIS A 219 14.80 -28.71 -0.50
C HIS A 219 15.62 -28.87 0.80
N GLY A 220 15.18 -29.67 1.75
CA GLY A 220 15.89 -29.93 3.01
C GLY A 220 16.05 -28.65 3.86
N VAL A 221 15.04 -27.78 3.89
CA VAL A 221 15.10 -26.53 4.64
C VAL A 221 14.56 -26.74 6.06
N ALA A 222 15.40 -26.46 7.07
CA ALA A 222 14.98 -26.47 8.47
C ALA A 222 14.26 -25.15 8.82
N VAL A 223 13.01 -25.25 9.33
CA VAL A 223 12.18 -24.09 9.67
C VAL A 223 12.16 -23.86 11.18
N ALA A 224 12.45 -22.62 11.60
CA ALA A 224 12.22 -22.11 12.94
C ALA A 224 11.04 -21.15 12.94
N LEU A 225 10.01 -21.44 13.75
CA LEU A 225 8.80 -20.64 13.86
C LEU A 225 8.77 -19.96 15.23
N LEU A 226 8.74 -18.63 15.26
CA LEU A 226 8.80 -17.78 16.45
C LEU A 226 7.66 -16.75 16.37
N LEU A 227 6.44 -17.21 16.62
CA LEU A 227 5.25 -16.39 16.61
C LEU A 227 4.99 -15.84 18.02
N GLU A 228 4.85 -14.52 18.12
CA GLU A 228 4.47 -13.88 19.39
C GLU A 228 3.03 -14.25 19.72
N ALA A 229 2.80 -14.72 20.95
CA ALA A 229 1.46 -15.08 21.44
C ALA A 229 0.58 -13.85 21.62
N ASP A 230 -0.74 -14.03 21.56
CA ASP A 230 -1.74 -13.02 21.85
C ASP A 230 -1.62 -11.72 21.00
N LEU A 231 -1.19 -11.84 19.74
CA LEU A 231 -1.19 -10.71 18.82
C LEU A 231 -2.62 -10.24 18.55
N PRO A 232 -2.88 -8.91 18.58
CA PRO A 232 -4.16 -8.40 18.14
C PRO A 232 -4.35 -8.65 16.64
N PRO A 233 -5.60 -8.75 16.13
CA PRO A 233 -5.86 -8.94 14.71
C PRO A 233 -5.31 -7.78 13.89
N VAL A 234 -4.89 -8.06 12.65
CA VAL A 234 -4.47 -7.06 11.65
C VAL A 234 -5.65 -6.67 10.75
N GLN A 235 -5.66 -5.42 10.26
CA GLN A 235 -6.67 -4.91 9.33
C GLN A 235 -6.13 -4.95 7.89
N ALA A 236 -6.36 -6.05 7.16
CA ALA A 236 -5.85 -6.22 5.80
C ALA A 236 -6.70 -7.21 4.99
N ASP A 237 -6.40 -7.36 3.71
CA ASP A 237 -6.91 -8.41 2.86
C ASP A 237 -6.11 -9.69 3.11
N ARG A 238 -6.75 -10.67 3.78
CA ARG A 238 -6.12 -11.92 4.18
C ARG A 238 -5.50 -12.68 3.00
N VAL A 239 -6.18 -12.72 1.85
CA VAL A 239 -5.71 -13.47 0.68
C VAL A 239 -4.43 -12.85 0.12
N GLN A 240 -4.40 -11.50 0.01
CA GLN A 240 -3.19 -10.80 -0.44
C GLN A 240 -2.03 -10.99 0.53
N VAL A 241 -2.28 -10.94 1.84
CA VAL A 241 -1.24 -11.17 2.86
C VAL A 241 -0.72 -12.60 2.80
N GLN A 242 -1.59 -13.60 2.69
CA GLN A 242 -1.18 -15.00 2.51
C GLN A 242 -0.33 -15.19 1.24
N GLN A 243 -0.70 -14.54 0.14
CA GLN A 243 0.07 -14.57 -1.11
C GLN A 243 1.48 -13.96 -0.92
N VAL A 244 1.60 -12.86 -0.17
CA VAL A 244 2.90 -12.27 0.18
C VAL A 244 3.73 -13.22 1.03
N ILE A 245 3.15 -13.83 2.08
CA ILE A 245 3.83 -14.80 2.95
C ILE A 245 4.38 -15.96 2.11
N GLY A 246 3.55 -16.56 1.27
CA GLY A 246 3.94 -17.68 0.40
C GLY A 246 5.07 -17.29 -0.56
N ASN A 247 4.98 -16.11 -1.20
CA ASN A 247 6.03 -15.61 -2.09
C ASN A 247 7.36 -15.39 -1.35
N LEU A 248 7.34 -14.86 -0.13
CA LEU A 248 8.56 -14.66 0.67
C LEU A 248 9.18 -15.99 1.09
N ILE A 249 8.37 -17.00 1.49
CA ILE A 249 8.85 -18.34 1.83
C ILE A 249 9.52 -19.00 0.62
N LEU A 250 8.86 -19.00 -0.55
CA LEU A 250 9.41 -19.61 -1.78
C LEU A 250 10.68 -18.87 -2.27
N ASN A 251 10.72 -17.55 -2.17
CA ASN A 251 11.92 -16.79 -2.50
C ASN A 251 13.10 -17.14 -1.58
N ALA A 252 12.84 -17.41 -0.29
CA ALA A 252 13.87 -17.86 0.65
C ALA A 252 14.37 -19.27 0.33
N VAL A 253 13.48 -20.20 -0.06
CA VAL A 253 13.84 -21.54 -0.53
C VAL A 253 14.78 -21.46 -1.74
N ASP A 254 14.39 -20.69 -2.76
CA ASP A 254 15.19 -20.51 -3.97
C ASP A 254 16.56 -19.86 -3.68
N ALA A 255 16.61 -18.86 -2.78
CA ALA A 255 17.86 -18.20 -2.39
C ALA A 255 18.82 -19.15 -1.66
N MET A 256 18.31 -20.22 -1.05
CA MET A 256 19.09 -21.24 -0.33
C MET A 256 19.49 -22.43 -1.24
N GLU A 257 19.02 -22.51 -2.47
CA GLU A 257 19.36 -23.61 -3.38
C GLU A 257 20.88 -23.84 -3.53
N PRO A 258 21.73 -22.79 -3.67
CA PRO A 258 23.19 -22.96 -3.76
C PRO A 258 23.86 -23.30 -2.42
N VAL A 259 23.13 -23.22 -1.30
CA VAL A 259 23.67 -23.48 0.06
C VAL A 259 23.59 -24.97 0.38
N PRO A 260 24.59 -25.57 1.05
CA PRO A 260 24.49 -26.96 1.52
C PRO A 260 23.24 -27.21 2.37
N SER A 261 22.55 -28.34 2.20
CA SER A 261 21.27 -28.62 2.87
C SER A 261 21.36 -28.56 4.41
N ALA A 262 22.50 -28.92 4.98
CA ALA A 262 22.74 -28.82 6.43
C ALA A 262 22.66 -27.38 6.98
N ASP A 263 22.90 -26.37 6.14
CA ASP A 263 22.94 -24.96 6.50
C ASP A 263 21.68 -24.20 6.11
N ARG A 264 20.75 -24.84 5.36
CA ARG A 264 19.49 -24.22 4.92
C ARG A 264 18.55 -24.03 6.10
N ARG A 265 18.41 -22.80 6.55
CA ARG A 265 17.54 -22.41 7.67
C ARG A 265 16.67 -21.25 7.31
N LEU A 266 15.38 -21.44 7.54
CA LEU A 266 14.34 -20.42 7.39
C LEU A 266 13.78 -20.09 8.77
N SER A 267 13.73 -18.80 9.13
CA SER A 267 13.14 -18.36 10.39
C SER A 267 11.98 -17.42 10.09
N LEU A 268 10.79 -17.74 10.63
CA LEU A 268 9.58 -16.94 10.52
C LEU A 268 9.25 -16.36 11.88
N HIS A 269 9.09 -15.03 11.95
CA HIS A 269 8.80 -14.34 13.21
C HIS A 269 7.60 -13.43 13.02
N THR A 270 6.71 -13.37 14.02
CA THR A 270 5.74 -12.31 14.17
C THR A 270 6.01 -11.53 15.45
N ARG A 271 5.76 -10.23 15.43
CA ARG A 271 5.97 -9.36 16.59
C ARG A 271 5.04 -8.16 16.54
N ARG A 272 4.59 -7.73 17.72
CA ARG A 272 3.90 -6.45 17.87
C ARG A 272 4.90 -5.31 18.06
N ASP A 273 4.72 -4.22 17.31
CA ASP A 273 5.47 -2.97 17.46
C ASP A 273 4.50 -1.79 17.49
N GLY A 274 4.02 -1.47 18.68
CA GLY A 274 3.03 -0.42 18.91
C GLY A 274 1.72 -0.65 18.12
N PRO A 275 1.37 0.25 17.15
CA PRO A 275 0.17 0.11 16.33
C PRO A 275 0.34 -0.85 15.14
N TRP A 276 1.51 -1.48 15.00
CA TRP A 276 1.87 -2.36 13.90
C TRP A 276 2.11 -3.77 14.38
N ILE A 277 1.81 -4.73 13.51
CA ILE A 277 2.27 -6.11 13.66
C ILE A 277 3.21 -6.38 12.50
N SER A 278 4.43 -6.80 12.83
CA SER A 278 5.44 -7.17 11.87
C SER A 278 5.48 -8.69 11.67
N PHE A 279 5.71 -9.10 10.43
CA PHE A 279 6.09 -10.45 10.05
C PHE A 279 7.43 -10.40 9.35
N SER A 280 8.34 -11.29 9.70
CA SER A 280 9.65 -11.39 9.07
C SER A 280 9.96 -12.80 8.62
N VAL A 281 10.59 -12.90 7.44
CA VAL A 281 11.15 -14.12 6.86
C VAL A 281 12.65 -13.92 6.73
N ARG A 282 13.44 -14.73 7.44
CA ARG A 282 14.90 -14.70 7.39
C ARG A 282 15.43 -16.02 6.86
N ASP A 283 16.23 -15.94 5.80
CA ASP A 283 16.95 -17.06 5.21
C ASP A 283 18.45 -16.99 5.47
N ARG A 284 19.15 -18.10 5.15
CA ARG A 284 20.61 -18.20 5.09
C ARG A 284 21.10 -18.42 3.66
N GLY A 285 20.41 -17.85 2.67
CA GLY A 285 20.74 -17.96 1.27
C GLY A 285 21.89 -17.05 0.82
N VAL A 286 21.94 -16.81 -0.47
CA VAL A 286 22.96 -15.96 -1.14
C VAL A 286 22.92 -14.49 -0.71
N GLY A 287 21.85 -14.05 -0.01
CA GLY A 287 21.67 -12.70 0.51
C GLY A 287 21.25 -11.67 -0.52
N LEU A 288 21.30 -10.40 -0.08
CA LEU A 288 20.85 -9.24 -0.85
C LEU A 288 22.01 -8.50 -1.55
N PRO A 289 21.78 -7.74 -2.63
CA PRO A 289 22.79 -6.90 -3.28
C PRO A 289 23.47 -5.94 -2.31
N ALA A 290 24.80 -5.72 -2.46
CA ALA A 290 25.60 -4.92 -1.55
C ALA A 290 25.19 -3.46 -1.50
N ASP A 291 24.92 -2.87 -2.68
CA ASP A 291 24.83 -1.44 -2.85
C ASP A 291 23.44 -0.86 -2.52
N ARG A 292 22.37 -1.62 -2.82
CA ARG A 292 20.99 -1.19 -2.64
C ARG A 292 20.06 -2.39 -2.41
N PRO A 293 19.87 -2.82 -1.16
CA PRO A 293 18.97 -3.95 -0.86
C PRO A 293 17.51 -3.68 -1.29
N GLU A 294 17.10 -2.43 -1.36
CA GLU A 294 15.73 -2.06 -1.78
C GLU A 294 15.43 -2.33 -3.26
N ARG A 295 16.46 -2.47 -4.13
CA ARG A 295 16.28 -2.79 -5.56
C ARG A 295 15.60 -4.14 -5.79
N VAL A 296 15.61 -5.03 -4.82
CA VAL A 296 14.92 -6.32 -4.94
C VAL A 296 13.40 -6.17 -5.11
N PHE A 297 12.85 -4.99 -4.79
CA PHE A 297 11.46 -4.64 -5.01
C PHE A 297 11.19 -3.90 -6.34
N ASP A 298 12.24 -3.59 -7.11
CA ASP A 298 12.06 -3.00 -8.43
C ASP A 298 11.44 -4.04 -9.35
N ALA A 299 10.47 -3.63 -10.17
CA ALA A 299 9.85 -4.54 -11.12
C ALA A 299 10.91 -5.06 -12.11
N PHE A 300 10.83 -6.36 -12.42
CA PHE A 300 11.76 -7.08 -13.32
C PHE A 300 13.18 -7.25 -12.79
N TRP A 301 13.45 -6.85 -11.56
CA TRP A 301 14.73 -7.15 -10.94
C TRP A 301 14.77 -8.63 -10.50
N THR A 302 15.70 -9.39 -11.01
CA THR A 302 15.88 -10.80 -10.67
C THR A 302 17.34 -11.21 -10.82
N THR A 303 17.80 -12.11 -9.97
CA THR A 303 19.08 -12.83 -10.08
C THR A 303 18.89 -14.25 -10.61
N LYS A 304 17.61 -14.67 -10.85
CA LYS A 304 17.26 -16.02 -11.30
C LYS A 304 17.22 -16.06 -12.83
N SER A 305 17.75 -17.16 -13.43
CA SER A 305 17.70 -17.40 -14.87
C SER A 305 16.27 -17.60 -15.41
N HIS A 306 15.36 -18.02 -14.56
CA HIS A 306 13.96 -18.33 -14.88
C HIS A 306 13.00 -17.64 -13.91
N GLY A 307 12.88 -16.33 -13.98
CA GLY A 307 11.93 -15.58 -13.16
C GLY A 307 11.70 -14.18 -13.68
N LEU A 308 10.46 -13.72 -13.74
CA LEU A 308 10.10 -12.39 -14.24
C LEU A 308 10.55 -11.25 -13.33
N GLY A 309 11.07 -11.50 -12.13
CA GLY A 309 11.42 -10.44 -11.17
C GLY A 309 10.23 -9.61 -10.68
N LEU A 310 9.01 -10.18 -10.69
CA LEU A 310 7.79 -9.48 -10.33
C LEU A 310 7.27 -9.83 -8.92
N GLY A 311 7.73 -10.94 -8.33
CA GLY A 311 7.18 -11.43 -7.06
C GLY A 311 7.30 -10.42 -5.92
N LEU A 312 8.49 -9.87 -5.69
CA LEU A 312 8.73 -8.91 -4.60
C LEU A 312 8.11 -7.54 -4.88
N SER A 313 8.09 -7.07 -6.12
CA SER A 313 7.41 -5.81 -6.48
C SER A 313 5.90 -5.90 -6.27
N LEU A 314 5.28 -7.05 -6.57
CA LEU A 314 3.88 -7.33 -6.28
C LEU A 314 3.62 -7.43 -4.77
N SER A 315 4.51 -8.11 -4.03
CA SER A 315 4.42 -8.17 -2.57
C SER A 315 4.43 -6.77 -1.96
N ARG A 316 5.30 -5.87 -2.42
CA ARG A 316 5.31 -4.46 -1.98
C ARG A 316 3.98 -3.78 -2.29
N SER A 317 3.49 -3.88 -3.52
CA SER A 317 2.21 -3.27 -3.92
C SER A 317 1.03 -3.79 -3.10
N MET A 318 0.97 -5.09 -2.77
CA MET A 318 -0.08 -5.70 -1.95
C MET A 318 -0.02 -5.20 -0.50
N ILE A 319 1.16 -5.16 0.10
CA ILE A 319 1.32 -4.68 1.47
C ILE A 319 0.98 -3.18 1.57
N GLU A 320 1.47 -2.35 0.65
CA GLU A 320 1.15 -0.92 0.60
C GLU A 320 -0.34 -0.66 0.34
N ALA A 321 -1.01 -1.47 -0.49
CA ALA A 321 -2.45 -1.40 -0.69
C ALA A 321 -3.25 -1.72 0.58
N ASN A 322 -2.67 -2.42 1.55
CA ASN A 322 -3.23 -2.72 2.86
C ASN A 322 -2.73 -1.75 3.96
N ASP A 323 -2.27 -0.55 3.60
CA ASP A 323 -1.69 0.47 4.49
C ASP A 323 -0.49 -0.03 5.29
N GLY A 324 0.16 -1.09 4.81
CA GLY A 324 1.36 -1.68 5.41
C GLY A 324 2.65 -1.14 4.80
N ARG A 325 3.77 -1.69 5.25
CA ARG A 325 5.12 -1.40 4.75
C ARG A 325 5.89 -2.69 4.60
N ILE A 326 6.77 -2.78 3.59
CA ILE A 326 7.68 -3.91 3.40
C ILE A 326 9.09 -3.40 3.16
N ARG A 327 10.07 -4.09 3.75
CA ARG A 327 11.49 -3.78 3.60
C ARG A 327 12.33 -5.05 3.54
N ALA A 328 13.54 -4.91 3.01
CA ALA A 328 14.54 -5.96 2.96
C ALA A 328 15.77 -5.53 3.77
N GLU A 329 16.28 -6.41 4.62
CA GLU A 329 17.38 -6.16 5.53
C GLU A 329 18.49 -7.21 5.35
N ARG A 330 19.72 -6.82 5.60
CA ARG A 330 20.88 -7.73 5.66
C ARG A 330 21.17 -8.13 7.07
N PRO A 331 20.89 -9.38 7.47
CA PRO A 331 21.26 -9.85 8.80
C PRO A 331 22.76 -10.03 8.93
N ALA A 332 23.32 -9.77 10.12
CA ALA A 332 24.75 -9.88 10.42
C ALA A 332 25.35 -11.29 10.20
N GLY A 333 24.52 -12.32 10.05
CA GLY A 333 24.95 -13.72 9.82
C GLY A 333 24.84 -14.18 8.36
N GLY A 334 24.69 -13.26 7.38
CA GLY A 334 24.45 -13.59 5.97
C GLY A 334 23.00 -13.91 5.67
N GLY A 335 22.68 -14.16 4.38
CA GLY A 335 21.32 -14.35 3.90
C GLY A 335 20.54 -13.05 3.73
N ALA A 336 19.22 -13.14 3.70
CA ALA A 336 18.32 -12.01 3.61
C ALA A 336 17.25 -12.07 4.71
N CYS A 337 16.70 -10.90 5.05
CA CYS A 337 15.54 -10.78 5.93
C CYS A 337 14.53 -9.84 5.25
N PHE A 338 13.35 -10.35 4.98
CA PHE A 338 12.23 -9.55 4.49
C PHE A 338 11.25 -9.32 5.63
N VAL A 339 10.87 -8.08 5.83
CA VAL A 339 9.95 -7.68 6.91
C VAL A 339 8.81 -6.90 6.32
N PHE A 340 7.58 -7.29 6.62
CA PHE A 340 6.43 -6.42 6.39
C PHE A 340 5.70 -6.10 7.69
N GLU A 341 5.00 -4.97 7.68
CA GLU A 341 4.24 -4.45 8.81
C GLU A 341 2.81 -4.14 8.35
N LEU A 342 1.84 -4.56 9.15
CA LEU A 342 0.42 -4.28 8.93
C LEU A 342 -0.17 -3.54 10.15
N PRO A 343 -1.18 -2.65 9.95
CA PRO A 343 -1.82 -1.97 11.04
C PRO A 343 -2.66 -2.94 11.88
N VAL A 344 -2.63 -2.77 13.20
CA VAL A 344 -3.55 -3.44 14.13
C VAL A 344 -4.98 -3.04 13.77
N ALA A 345 -5.90 -4.01 13.74
CA ALA A 345 -7.31 -3.73 13.58
C ALA A 345 -7.78 -2.86 14.75
N THR A 346 -8.22 -1.65 14.45
CA THR A 346 -8.84 -0.80 15.45
C THR A 346 -10.21 -1.40 15.78
N GLU A 347 -10.44 -1.78 17.04
CA GLU A 347 -11.78 -2.16 17.48
C GLU A 347 -12.74 -1.05 17.07
N ALA A 348 -13.70 -1.38 16.21
CA ALA A 348 -14.83 -0.51 16.00
C ALA A 348 -15.53 -0.41 17.36
N ARG A 349 -15.33 0.73 18.08
CA ARG A 349 -16.17 1.05 19.22
C ARG A 349 -17.60 1.06 18.71
N HIS A 350 -18.32 -0.02 18.98
CA HIS A 350 -19.77 -0.02 18.95
C HIS A 350 -20.22 0.96 20.03
N ALA A 351 -20.59 2.18 19.62
CA ALA A 351 -21.33 3.14 20.42
C ALA A 351 -22.78 3.16 19.92
#